data_e818a21bfba07c67b9a8675680c81389
#
_entry.id   e818a21bfba07c67b9a8675680c81389
#
_cell.length_a   1.000
_cell.length_b   1.000
_cell.length_c   1.000
_cell.angle_alpha   90.00
_cell.angle_beta   90.00
_cell.angle_gamma   90.00
#
_symmetry.space_group_name_H-M   'P 1'
#
loop_
_entity.id
_entity.type
_entity.pdbx_description
1 polymer ?
#
loop_
_entity_poly.entity_id
_entity_poly.type
_entity_poly.pdbx_seq_one_letter_code
_entity_poly.pdbx_strand_id
1 'polypeptide(L)'
;KKGIDISEEYVDTIKEKTWLKDDITPYELYLKFLYEYFYDEINDDKIQFKGEFLPEGFKKFQYQIDAVNQAKKILNKYNGVFLADVVGLGKTFIAALLARELKGGRILIICPPVLVSYWKKTMEDFDVSARVESLGKLDYIIEEYPDDYFRYVFVDEAHRFRNDGTVNYTQLHKICVDKKVVLISATPQNNYSSDIFNLIKLFQPKNNSSIVEEEPDLERFFSVLHNKEKVAKKLVKDNPTEENKSKLNEIIKENSAQIRDKVLRKIMVRRVRSEIVKYYTDDMNKQGLTFPKLGTPEQIIYEFDSKIDDIFDDLLELIDNISYSRYKTLTYLKNPTEEESSLLIGQMNLRGFMKNLLIKRLESSFYAFSKTVERFENSYKKFIDMFDTGEIYISKKYDVYDLLESDDDEKLLSLVEEGEITHYIKDEFEDKFFEDLQNDLEILNQINLKIKDIDIDPKLLSFVNQLKNNKNLIDSKKIIFTESKETAEYLKIELQKALKQPITVFTGSSHNSLKEVIRANYDPNYDLKKQKND
;
A
#
# COMPACT_ATOMS: atom_id res chain seq x y z
N LYS A 1 40.24 -13.44 46.49
CA LYS A 1 40.61 -14.32 45.35
C LYS A 1 41.73 -13.63 44.59
N LYS A 2 42.96 -14.22 44.61
CA LYS A 2 44.05 -13.73 43.79
C LYS A 2 43.74 -14.17 42.32
N GLY A 3 43.58 -13.20 41.43
CA GLY A 3 43.48 -13.47 39.99
C GLY A 3 44.83 -14.06 39.51
N ILE A 4 44.79 -15.08 38.69
CA ILE A 4 45.96 -15.60 37.99
C ILE A 4 46.15 -14.72 36.77
N ASP A 5 47.35 -14.13 36.61
CA ASP A 5 47.70 -13.39 35.41
C ASP A 5 48.01 -14.39 34.30
N ILE A 6 47.16 -14.41 33.25
CA ILE A 6 47.26 -15.24 32.08
C ILE A 6 47.68 -14.46 30.84
N SER A 7 48.15 -13.21 31.00
CA SER A 7 48.40 -12.29 29.87
C SER A 7 49.47 -12.82 28.93
N GLU A 8 50.55 -13.40 29.45
CA GLU A 8 51.61 -13.97 28.60
C GLU A 8 51.12 -15.22 27.85
N GLU A 9 50.41 -16.12 28.51
CA GLU A 9 49.86 -17.34 27.90
C GLU A 9 48.80 -17.00 26.84
N TYR A 10 48.05 -15.94 27.03
CA TYR A 10 47.05 -15.44 26.09
C TYR A 10 47.73 -14.81 24.85
N VAL A 11 48.79 -14.01 25.07
CA VAL A 11 49.58 -13.42 23.98
C VAL A 11 50.29 -14.49 23.16
N ASP A 12 50.84 -15.50 23.82
CA ASP A 12 51.50 -16.62 23.13
C ASP A 12 50.52 -17.49 22.35
N THR A 13 49.30 -17.70 22.91
CA THR A 13 48.24 -18.41 22.19
C THR A 13 47.77 -17.62 20.96
N ILE A 14 47.66 -16.29 21.05
CA ILE A 14 47.34 -15.44 19.91
C ILE A 14 48.45 -15.53 18.85
N LYS A 15 49.70 -15.45 19.25
CA LYS A 15 50.84 -15.52 18.32
C LYS A 15 51.04 -16.89 17.66
N GLU A 16 50.77 -17.99 18.37
CA GLU A 16 51.02 -19.33 17.90
C GLU A 16 49.84 -20.00 17.20
N LYS A 17 48.61 -19.67 17.63
CA LYS A 17 47.38 -20.35 17.16
C LYS A 17 46.47 -19.50 16.32
N THR A 18 46.83 -18.24 16.11
CA THR A 18 46.02 -17.35 15.26
C THR A 18 46.81 -16.80 14.08
N TRP A 19 46.13 -16.28 13.12
CA TRP A 19 46.70 -15.67 11.92
C TRP A 19 47.49 -14.36 12.19
N LEU A 20 47.45 -13.84 13.42
CA LEU A 20 48.24 -12.67 13.84
C LEU A 20 49.74 -12.99 14.00
N LYS A 21 50.15 -14.23 13.74
CA LYS A 21 51.54 -14.67 13.78
C LYS A 21 52.44 -14.09 12.69
N ASP A 22 51.86 -13.78 11.54
CA ASP A 22 52.60 -13.31 10.36
C ASP A 22 52.62 -11.78 10.30
N ASP A 23 53.70 -11.22 9.76
CA ASP A 23 53.78 -9.77 9.43
C ASP A 23 52.81 -9.45 8.29
N ILE A 24 51.53 -9.30 8.66
CA ILE A 24 50.44 -8.96 7.73
C ILE A 24 50.43 -7.46 7.53
N THR A 25 50.51 -7.04 6.30
CA THR A 25 50.36 -5.62 5.95
C THR A 25 48.91 -5.15 6.21
N PRO A 26 48.68 -3.85 6.49
CA PRO A 26 47.33 -3.31 6.64
C PRO A 26 46.41 -3.64 5.46
N TYR A 27 46.95 -3.78 4.25
CA TYR A 27 46.19 -4.16 3.06
C TYR A 27 45.75 -5.62 3.08
N GLU A 28 46.66 -6.54 3.48
CA GLU A 28 46.34 -7.98 3.62
C GLU A 28 45.34 -8.20 4.75
N LEU A 29 45.46 -7.46 5.84
CA LEU A 29 44.48 -7.45 6.93
C LEU A 29 43.10 -7.01 6.42
N TYR A 30 43.06 -5.93 5.64
CA TYR A 30 41.82 -5.46 5.01
C TYR A 30 41.23 -6.50 4.07
N LEU A 31 42.04 -7.16 3.22
CA LEU A 31 41.59 -8.23 2.34
C LEU A 31 41.08 -9.44 3.12
N LYS A 32 41.71 -9.77 4.24
CA LYS A 32 41.25 -10.85 5.11
C LYS A 32 39.94 -10.54 5.78
N PHE A 33 39.74 -9.31 6.28
CA PHE A 33 38.44 -8.87 6.78
C PHE A 33 37.35 -8.91 5.71
N LEU A 34 37.65 -8.49 4.49
CA LEU A 34 36.74 -8.63 3.37
C LEU A 34 36.42 -10.08 3.07
N TYR A 35 37.46 -10.97 3.05
CA TYR A 35 37.27 -12.39 2.84
C TYR A 35 36.41 -13.03 3.93
N GLU A 36 36.65 -12.75 5.20
CA GLU A 36 35.84 -13.25 6.33
C GLU A 36 34.41 -12.68 6.28
N TYR A 37 34.28 -11.41 5.96
CA TYR A 37 32.96 -10.76 5.83
C TYR A 37 32.14 -11.36 4.69
N PHE A 38 32.79 -11.68 3.56
CA PHE A 38 32.18 -12.31 2.39
C PHE A 38 32.37 -13.81 2.32
N TYR A 39 32.89 -14.44 3.39
CA TYR A 39 33.25 -15.87 3.39
C TYR A 39 32.07 -16.76 2.96
N ASP A 40 30.89 -16.51 3.51
CA ASP A 40 29.68 -17.24 3.15
C ASP A 40 29.28 -16.99 1.69
N GLU A 41 29.52 -15.79 1.17
CA GLU A 41 29.20 -15.43 -0.21
C GLU A 41 30.19 -16.07 -1.22
N ILE A 42 31.46 -16.13 -0.86
CA ILE A 42 32.53 -16.69 -1.70
C ILE A 42 32.44 -18.22 -1.75
N ASN A 43 32.10 -18.88 -0.64
CA ASN A 43 32.08 -20.34 -0.54
C ASN A 43 30.71 -20.97 -0.86
N ASP A 44 29.67 -20.17 -1.05
CA ASP A 44 28.30 -20.63 -1.29
C ASP A 44 27.99 -20.96 -2.77
N ASP A 45 29.02 -20.97 -3.63
CA ASP A 45 28.90 -21.22 -5.09
C ASP A 45 28.23 -22.56 -5.45
N LYS A 46 28.16 -23.50 -4.50
CA LYS A 46 27.53 -24.82 -4.73
C LYS A 46 26.03 -24.82 -4.53
N ILE A 47 25.43 -23.75 -3.94
CA ILE A 47 24.01 -23.68 -3.55
C ILE A 47 23.32 -22.52 -4.26
N GLN A 48 24.04 -21.70 -5.03
CA GLN A 48 23.46 -20.54 -5.70
C GLN A 48 22.56 -20.94 -6.88
N PHE A 49 21.38 -20.33 -6.94
CA PHE A 49 20.52 -20.41 -8.11
C PHE A 49 21.20 -19.70 -9.28
N LYS A 50 21.43 -20.42 -10.38
CA LYS A 50 22.10 -19.90 -11.59
C LYS A 50 21.15 -19.48 -12.70
N GLY A 51 19.83 -19.53 -12.45
CA GLY A 51 18.82 -19.20 -13.46
C GLY A 51 18.80 -20.21 -14.62
N GLU A 52 19.00 -21.48 -14.32
CA GLU A 52 18.99 -22.54 -15.34
C GLU A 52 17.59 -22.82 -15.88
N PHE A 53 16.56 -22.58 -15.06
CA PHE A 53 15.18 -22.68 -15.46
C PHE A 53 14.56 -21.29 -15.56
N LEU A 54 14.06 -20.96 -16.72
CA LEU A 54 13.17 -19.81 -16.96
C LEU A 54 12.06 -20.29 -17.90
N PRO A 55 10.81 -19.84 -17.69
CA PRO A 55 9.72 -20.13 -18.63
C PRO A 55 10.02 -19.61 -20.04
N GLU A 56 9.40 -20.22 -21.03
CA GLU A 56 9.50 -19.75 -22.41
C GLU A 56 9.06 -18.28 -22.54
N GLY A 57 9.83 -17.47 -23.23
CA GLY A 57 9.58 -16.05 -23.40
C GLY A 57 10.10 -15.14 -22.27
N PHE A 58 10.64 -15.70 -21.16
CA PHE A 58 11.24 -14.91 -20.10
C PHE A 58 12.73 -14.70 -20.33
N LYS A 59 13.21 -13.47 -20.07
CA LYS A 59 14.62 -13.11 -20.19
C LYS A 59 15.35 -13.36 -18.87
N LYS A 60 16.61 -13.82 -18.96
CA LYS A 60 17.48 -14.06 -17.81
C LYS A 60 18.19 -12.77 -17.43
N PHE A 61 17.73 -12.09 -16.39
CA PHE A 61 18.40 -10.91 -15.85
C PHE A 61 19.21 -11.26 -14.61
N GLN A 62 20.49 -10.95 -14.63
CA GLN A 62 21.40 -11.25 -13.51
C GLN A 62 20.96 -10.58 -12.21
N TYR A 63 20.48 -9.35 -12.25
CA TYR A 63 19.99 -8.65 -11.06
C TYR A 63 18.80 -9.36 -10.38
N GLN A 64 17.96 -10.11 -11.14
CA GLN A 64 16.85 -10.88 -10.58
C GLN A 64 17.37 -12.17 -9.92
N ILE A 65 18.37 -12.81 -10.53
CA ILE A 65 19.03 -14.00 -9.97
C ILE A 65 19.71 -13.66 -8.64
N ASP A 66 20.45 -12.55 -8.61
CA ASP A 66 21.11 -12.06 -7.39
C ASP A 66 20.07 -11.73 -6.29
N ALA A 67 18.89 -11.21 -6.68
CA ALA A 67 17.79 -11.00 -5.76
C ALA A 67 17.29 -12.29 -5.12
N VAL A 68 17.08 -13.31 -5.93
CA VAL A 68 16.60 -14.61 -5.46
C VAL A 68 17.60 -15.21 -4.47
N ASN A 69 18.89 -15.19 -4.80
CA ASN A 69 19.94 -15.69 -3.94
C ASN A 69 20.00 -14.94 -2.60
N GLN A 70 19.99 -13.61 -2.65
CA GLN A 70 19.98 -12.78 -1.44
C GLN A 70 18.72 -13.02 -0.61
N ALA A 71 17.54 -13.06 -1.23
CA ALA A 71 16.28 -13.31 -0.54
C ALA A 71 16.26 -14.69 0.14
N LYS A 72 16.78 -15.73 -0.53
CA LYS A 72 16.89 -17.08 0.01
C LYS A 72 17.78 -17.15 1.26
N LYS A 73 18.94 -16.46 1.23
CA LYS A 73 19.82 -16.32 2.40
C LYS A 73 19.14 -15.65 3.58
N ILE A 74 18.53 -14.48 3.33
CA ILE A 74 17.80 -13.70 4.34
C ILE A 74 16.66 -14.52 4.94
N LEU A 75 15.83 -15.15 4.09
CA LEU A 75 14.70 -15.97 4.51
C LEU A 75 15.14 -17.16 5.38
N ASN A 76 16.27 -17.77 5.08
CA ASN A 76 16.80 -18.87 5.88
C ASN A 76 17.36 -18.41 7.22
N LYS A 77 17.98 -17.23 7.28
CA LYS A 77 18.59 -16.68 8.49
C LYS A 77 17.55 -16.07 9.45
N TYR A 78 16.57 -15.35 8.92
CA TYR A 78 15.64 -14.53 9.72
C TYR A 78 14.18 -15.00 9.67
N ASN A 79 13.86 -16.10 9.01
CA ASN A 79 12.50 -16.59 8.74
C ASN A 79 11.59 -15.62 7.99
N GLY A 80 12.11 -14.49 7.54
CA GLY A 80 11.35 -13.53 6.75
C GLY A 80 12.26 -12.64 5.90
N VAL A 81 11.70 -12.14 4.78
CA VAL A 81 12.40 -11.25 3.86
C VAL A 81 11.42 -10.28 3.22
N PHE A 82 11.86 -9.03 3.02
CA PHE A 82 11.15 -8.05 2.20
C PHE A 82 11.70 -8.06 0.78
N LEU A 83 10.83 -8.23 -0.20
CA LEU A 83 11.11 -7.95 -1.61
C LEU A 83 10.57 -6.55 -1.93
N ALA A 84 11.45 -5.55 -1.88
CA ALA A 84 11.09 -4.14 -1.94
C ALA A 84 11.69 -3.40 -3.15
N ASP A 85 11.99 -4.11 -4.22
CA ASP A 85 12.45 -3.53 -5.48
C ASP A 85 11.44 -2.51 -6.02
N VAL A 86 11.94 -1.47 -6.67
CA VAL A 86 11.08 -0.44 -7.29
C VAL A 86 10.12 -1.06 -8.30
N VAL A 87 8.95 -0.44 -8.48
CA VAL A 87 7.92 -0.88 -9.42
C VAL A 87 8.50 -1.05 -10.83
N GLY A 88 8.16 -2.18 -11.49
CA GLY A 88 8.62 -2.50 -12.84
C GLY A 88 9.94 -3.27 -12.92
N LEU A 89 10.55 -3.66 -11.78
CA LEU A 89 11.75 -4.51 -11.76
C LEU A 89 11.45 -6.01 -11.67
N GLY A 90 10.18 -6.39 -11.75
CA GLY A 90 9.75 -7.79 -11.81
C GLY A 90 9.70 -8.49 -10.45
N LYS A 91 9.25 -7.79 -9.37
CA LYS A 91 9.07 -8.40 -8.04
C LYS A 91 8.31 -9.71 -8.06
N THR A 92 7.23 -9.80 -8.83
CA THR A 92 6.42 -11.02 -8.97
C THR A 92 7.24 -12.16 -9.55
N PHE A 93 8.10 -11.90 -10.54
CA PHE A 93 8.98 -12.91 -11.14
C PHE A 93 10.10 -13.32 -10.19
N ILE A 94 10.69 -12.37 -9.46
CA ILE A 94 11.69 -12.67 -8.42
C ILE A 94 11.05 -13.55 -7.33
N ALA A 95 9.82 -13.24 -6.91
CA ALA A 95 9.08 -14.05 -5.94
C ALA A 95 8.74 -15.45 -6.48
N ALA A 96 8.37 -15.58 -7.76
CA ALA A 96 8.11 -16.87 -8.40
C ALA A 96 9.39 -17.72 -8.51
N LEU A 97 10.51 -17.12 -8.91
CA LEU A 97 11.81 -17.78 -8.91
C LEU A 97 12.24 -18.22 -7.51
N LEU A 98 12.06 -17.34 -6.51
CA LEU A 98 12.32 -17.69 -5.11
C LEU A 98 11.44 -18.85 -4.67
N ALA A 99 10.12 -18.80 -4.96
CA ALA A 99 9.19 -19.86 -4.61
C ALA A 99 9.59 -21.22 -5.19
N ARG A 100 10.09 -21.24 -6.44
CA ARG A 100 10.61 -22.44 -7.09
C ARG A 100 11.84 -23.00 -6.40
N GLU A 101 12.70 -22.14 -5.87
CA GLU A 101 13.92 -22.52 -5.16
C GLU A 101 13.68 -23.02 -3.73
N LEU A 102 12.49 -22.82 -3.19
CA LEU A 102 12.11 -23.26 -1.85
C LEU A 102 11.65 -24.72 -1.89
N LYS A 103 12.27 -25.55 -1.07
CA LYS A 103 11.99 -26.99 -1.00
C LYS A 103 11.44 -27.41 0.36
N GLY A 104 10.77 -28.55 0.37
CA GLY A 104 10.36 -29.20 1.63
C GLY A 104 9.17 -28.56 2.33
N GLY A 105 8.25 -27.92 1.59
CA GLY A 105 7.00 -27.40 2.18
C GLY A 105 6.08 -26.76 1.14
N ARG A 106 4.81 -26.63 1.50
CA ARG A 106 3.78 -26.00 0.66
C ARG A 106 3.86 -24.50 0.75
N ILE A 107 3.47 -23.82 -0.33
CA ILE A 107 3.52 -22.37 -0.49
C ILE A 107 2.10 -21.84 -0.53
N LEU A 108 1.85 -20.80 0.28
CA LEU A 108 0.67 -19.96 0.24
C LEU A 108 1.06 -18.58 -0.29
N ILE A 109 0.26 -18.06 -1.23
CA ILE A 109 0.39 -16.68 -1.74
C ILE A 109 -0.90 -15.95 -1.40
N ILE A 110 -0.76 -14.84 -0.68
CA ILE A 110 -1.85 -13.94 -0.31
C ILE A 110 -1.65 -12.64 -1.10
N CYS A 111 -2.65 -12.25 -1.90
CA CYS A 111 -2.54 -11.09 -2.79
C CYS A 111 -3.87 -10.34 -2.93
N PRO A 112 -3.88 -9.10 -3.44
CA PRO A 112 -5.10 -8.40 -3.78
C PRO A 112 -6.01 -9.22 -4.71
N PRO A 113 -7.36 -9.15 -4.55
CA PRO A 113 -8.31 -9.95 -5.34
C PRO A 113 -8.08 -9.86 -6.86
N VAL A 114 -7.74 -8.66 -7.34
CA VAL A 114 -7.50 -8.39 -8.78
C VAL A 114 -6.23 -9.07 -9.33
N LEU A 115 -5.32 -9.50 -8.46
CA LEU A 115 -4.06 -10.16 -8.83
C LEU A 115 -4.09 -11.67 -8.69
N VAL A 116 -5.16 -12.27 -8.15
CA VAL A 116 -5.24 -13.73 -7.90
C VAL A 116 -5.05 -14.52 -9.21
N SER A 117 -5.72 -14.14 -10.28
CA SER A 117 -5.58 -14.82 -11.58
C SER A 117 -4.18 -14.65 -12.18
N TYR A 118 -3.58 -13.48 -12.01
CA TYR A 118 -2.22 -13.19 -12.45
C TYR A 118 -1.19 -14.03 -11.68
N TRP A 119 -1.30 -14.11 -10.36
CA TRP A 119 -0.42 -14.93 -9.53
C TRP A 119 -0.55 -16.43 -9.85
N LYS A 120 -1.79 -16.94 -10.03
CA LYS A 120 -2.01 -18.34 -10.42
C LYS A 120 -1.30 -18.66 -11.74
N LYS A 121 -1.51 -17.83 -12.76
CA LYS A 121 -0.84 -18.00 -14.04
C LYS A 121 0.69 -17.92 -13.92
N THR A 122 1.19 -16.96 -13.15
CA THR A 122 2.65 -16.83 -12.93
C THR A 122 3.22 -18.08 -12.26
N MET A 123 2.54 -18.64 -11.27
CA MET A 123 3.01 -19.89 -10.63
C MET A 123 3.01 -21.07 -11.59
N GLU A 124 1.98 -21.19 -12.45
CA GLU A 124 1.94 -22.19 -13.53
C GLU A 124 3.10 -22.00 -14.51
N ASP A 125 3.31 -20.78 -15.02
CA ASP A 125 4.40 -20.47 -15.95
C ASP A 125 5.79 -20.84 -15.37
N PHE A 126 5.97 -20.66 -14.05
CA PHE A 126 7.21 -20.99 -13.35
C PHE A 126 7.26 -22.41 -12.79
N ASP A 127 6.27 -23.26 -13.09
CA ASP A 127 6.17 -24.65 -12.60
C ASP A 127 6.27 -24.75 -11.06
N VAL A 128 5.52 -23.89 -10.37
CA VAL A 128 5.46 -23.81 -8.90
C VAL A 128 4.08 -24.21 -8.42
N SER A 129 3.99 -25.28 -7.60
CA SER A 129 2.77 -25.62 -6.92
C SER A 129 2.56 -24.70 -5.70
N ALA A 130 1.65 -23.76 -5.80
CA ALA A 130 1.31 -22.83 -4.74
C ALA A 130 -0.22 -22.66 -4.62
N ARG A 131 -0.70 -22.46 -3.39
CA ARG A 131 -2.07 -22.01 -3.15
C ARG A 131 -2.10 -20.49 -3.24
N VAL A 132 -3.00 -19.93 -4.04
CA VAL A 132 -3.15 -18.47 -4.20
C VAL A 132 -4.54 -18.07 -3.74
N GLU A 133 -4.60 -17.20 -2.73
CA GLU A 133 -5.83 -16.70 -2.15
C GLU A 133 -5.82 -15.17 -2.06
N SER A 134 -7.01 -14.58 -2.01
CA SER A 134 -7.14 -13.14 -1.84
C SER A 134 -7.03 -12.71 -0.38
N LEU A 135 -6.64 -11.44 -0.15
CA LEU A 135 -6.59 -10.80 1.17
C LEU A 135 -7.93 -10.87 1.93
N GLY A 136 -9.06 -10.92 1.23
CA GLY A 136 -10.39 -11.04 1.84
C GLY A 136 -10.80 -12.46 2.23
N LYS A 137 -9.88 -13.44 2.18
CA LYS A 137 -10.14 -14.85 2.50
C LYS A 137 -9.25 -15.41 3.61
N LEU A 138 -8.78 -14.56 4.50
CA LEU A 138 -7.88 -14.98 5.59
C LEU A 138 -8.59 -15.91 6.57
N ASP A 139 -9.87 -15.66 6.90
CA ASP A 139 -10.68 -16.56 7.73
C ASP A 139 -10.80 -17.94 7.11
N TYR A 140 -11.14 -18.01 5.83
CA TYR A 140 -11.22 -19.26 5.08
C TYR A 140 -9.90 -20.05 5.14
N ILE A 141 -8.75 -19.37 5.03
CA ILE A 141 -7.44 -20.05 5.13
C ILE A 141 -7.24 -20.65 6.52
N ILE A 142 -7.61 -19.93 7.58
CA ILE A 142 -7.47 -20.38 8.97
C ILE A 142 -8.40 -21.57 9.26
N GLU A 143 -9.62 -21.57 8.70
CA GLU A 143 -10.61 -22.62 8.94
C GLU A 143 -10.33 -23.89 8.12
N GLU A 144 -9.88 -23.72 6.86
CA GLU A 144 -9.75 -24.84 5.92
C GLU A 144 -8.43 -25.60 6.07
N TYR A 145 -7.34 -24.94 6.51
CA TYR A 145 -6.02 -25.56 6.53
C TYR A 145 -5.47 -25.67 7.96
N PRO A 146 -4.88 -26.85 8.33
CA PRO A 146 -4.13 -26.99 9.58
C PRO A 146 -2.98 -25.97 9.67
N ASP A 147 -2.61 -25.59 10.89
CA ASP A 147 -1.57 -24.60 11.15
C ASP A 147 -0.21 -24.96 10.52
N ASP A 148 0.12 -26.23 10.37
CA ASP A 148 1.38 -26.72 9.78
C ASP A 148 1.29 -27.03 8.27
N TYR A 149 0.14 -26.78 7.62
CA TYR A 149 -0.08 -27.13 6.22
C TYR A 149 0.84 -26.37 5.27
N PHE A 150 1.03 -25.08 5.50
CA PHE A 150 1.94 -24.24 4.72
C PHE A 150 3.23 -24.02 5.49
N ARG A 151 4.37 -24.07 4.79
CA ARG A 151 5.68 -23.70 5.32
C ARG A 151 6.12 -22.30 4.91
N TYR A 152 5.69 -21.87 3.76
CA TYR A 152 6.07 -20.60 3.17
C TYR A 152 4.82 -19.77 2.89
N VAL A 153 4.86 -18.50 3.32
CA VAL A 153 3.77 -17.54 3.10
C VAL A 153 4.32 -16.34 2.36
N PHE A 154 3.79 -16.06 1.17
CA PHE A 154 4.10 -14.89 0.38
C PHE A 154 2.93 -13.92 0.50
N VAL A 155 3.19 -12.67 0.84
CA VAL A 155 2.17 -11.62 0.99
C VAL A 155 2.49 -10.51 0.01
N ASP A 156 1.67 -10.37 -1.02
CA ASP A 156 1.78 -9.27 -1.98
C ASP A 156 1.03 -8.04 -1.49
N GLU A 157 1.55 -6.85 -1.82
CA GLU A 157 1.11 -5.56 -1.29
C GLU A 157 1.06 -5.54 0.25
N ALA A 158 2.12 -6.08 0.88
CA ALA A 158 2.22 -6.29 2.32
C ALA A 158 2.03 -5.00 3.15
N HIS A 159 2.23 -3.82 2.55
CA HIS A 159 1.99 -2.53 3.21
C HIS A 159 0.54 -2.33 3.69
N ARG A 160 -0.43 -3.11 3.18
CA ARG A 160 -1.82 -3.11 3.65
C ARG A 160 -1.98 -3.62 5.09
N PHE A 161 -1.00 -4.36 5.59
CA PHE A 161 -0.98 -4.92 6.95
C PHE A 161 -0.09 -4.14 7.92
N ARG A 162 0.16 -2.86 7.67
CA ARG A 162 0.97 -2.02 8.55
C ARG A 162 0.31 -1.64 9.88
N ASN A 163 -1.02 -1.81 10.00
CA ASN A 163 -1.79 -1.52 11.20
C ASN A 163 -2.13 -2.82 11.95
N ASP A 164 -1.50 -3.05 13.11
CA ASP A 164 -1.69 -4.25 13.92
C ASP A 164 -2.99 -4.27 14.74
N GLY A 165 -3.74 -3.16 14.75
CA GLY A 165 -5.06 -3.07 15.37
C GLY A 165 -6.21 -3.62 14.51
N THR A 166 -5.94 -4.10 13.29
CA THR A 166 -6.99 -4.60 12.38
C THR A 166 -7.22 -6.10 12.52
N VAL A 167 -8.45 -6.54 12.25
CA VAL A 167 -8.82 -7.97 12.21
C VAL A 167 -7.97 -8.70 11.17
N ASN A 168 -7.84 -8.12 9.98
CA ASN A 168 -7.04 -8.69 8.89
C ASN A 168 -5.56 -8.90 9.28
N TYR A 169 -4.97 -7.96 10.03
CA TYR A 169 -3.61 -8.14 10.53
C TYR A 169 -3.53 -9.31 11.52
N THR A 170 -4.48 -9.40 12.47
CA THR A 170 -4.52 -10.49 13.46
C THR A 170 -4.65 -11.86 12.79
N GLN A 171 -5.49 -11.97 11.77
CA GLN A 171 -5.65 -13.18 10.97
C GLN A 171 -4.38 -13.54 10.20
N LEU A 172 -3.78 -12.55 9.51
CA LEU A 172 -2.51 -12.76 8.80
C LEU A 172 -1.40 -13.17 9.76
N HIS A 173 -1.31 -12.52 10.92
CA HIS A 173 -0.32 -12.88 11.94
C HIS A 173 -0.47 -14.33 12.39
N LYS A 174 -1.71 -14.79 12.64
CA LYS A 174 -2.00 -16.20 12.97
C LYS A 174 -1.53 -17.15 11.86
N ILE A 175 -1.78 -16.82 10.59
CA ILE A 175 -1.31 -17.60 9.44
C ILE A 175 0.22 -17.66 9.37
N CYS A 176 0.91 -16.57 9.73
CA CYS A 176 2.38 -16.44 9.60
C CYS A 176 3.18 -17.07 10.75
N VAL A 177 2.54 -17.40 11.89
CA VAL A 177 3.23 -18.01 13.04
C VAL A 177 4.01 -19.25 12.60
N ASP A 178 5.29 -19.35 13.00
CA ASP A 178 6.22 -20.46 12.69
C ASP A 178 6.41 -20.75 11.20
N LYS A 179 6.14 -19.79 10.34
CA LYS A 179 6.34 -19.88 8.89
C LYS A 179 7.55 -19.06 8.43
N LYS A 180 8.01 -19.37 7.22
CA LYS A 180 8.92 -18.50 6.49
C LYS A 180 8.11 -17.54 5.62
N VAL A 181 8.27 -16.23 5.87
CA VAL A 181 7.40 -15.19 5.30
C VAL A 181 8.14 -14.33 4.29
N VAL A 182 7.57 -14.15 3.11
CA VAL A 182 8.08 -13.26 2.06
C VAL A 182 7.09 -12.12 1.88
N LEU A 183 7.49 -10.91 2.27
CA LEU A 183 6.68 -9.71 2.16
C LEU A 183 7.06 -8.93 0.90
N ILE A 184 6.12 -8.74 0.00
CA ILE A 184 6.33 -8.08 -1.28
C ILE A 184 5.65 -6.72 -1.23
N SER A 185 6.42 -5.64 -1.31
CA SER A 185 5.90 -4.27 -1.33
C SER A 185 6.96 -3.30 -1.83
N ALA A 186 6.57 -2.36 -2.69
CA ALA A 186 7.48 -1.28 -3.11
C ALA A 186 7.68 -0.21 -2.02
N THR A 187 6.73 -0.07 -1.09
CA THR A 187 6.68 0.95 -0.04
C THR A 187 6.35 0.34 1.32
N PRO A 188 7.29 -0.39 1.95
CA PRO A 188 7.02 -1.08 3.22
C PRO A 188 6.80 -0.13 4.40
N GLN A 189 7.29 1.12 4.33
CA GLN A 189 7.10 2.17 5.32
C GLN A 189 6.39 3.36 4.67
N ASN A 190 5.42 3.94 5.35
CA ASN A 190 4.68 5.11 4.85
C ASN A 190 4.69 6.27 5.86
N ASN A 191 3.98 6.16 6.98
CA ASN A 191 3.70 7.29 7.87
C ASN A 191 4.52 7.29 9.16
N TYR A 192 4.85 6.11 9.69
CA TYR A 192 5.49 5.94 11.00
C TYR A 192 6.53 4.81 10.98
N SER A 193 7.47 4.89 11.93
CA SER A 193 8.42 3.80 12.18
C SER A 193 7.73 2.50 12.64
N SER A 194 6.56 2.60 13.29
CA SER A 194 5.73 1.46 13.68
C SER A 194 5.20 0.64 12.50
N ASP A 195 4.99 1.26 11.33
CA ASP A 195 4.46 0.56 10.15
C ASP A 195 5.35 -0.62 9.74
N ILE A 196 6.66 -0.39 9.69
CA ILE A 196 7.61 -1.44 9.34
C ILE A 196 7.77 -2.47 10.47
N PHE A 197 7.69 -2.05 11.73
CA PHE A 197 7.75 -2.95 12.87
C PHE A 197 6.59 -3.95 12.87
N ASN A 198 5.37 -3.49 12.57
CA ASN A 198 4.21 -4.35 12.48
C ASN A 198 4.39 -5.44 11.40
N LEU A 199 4.97 -5.09 10.26
CA LEU A 199 5.29 -6.07 9.22
C LEU A 199 6.39 -7.06 9.66
N ILE A 200 7.39 -6.62 10.42
CA ILE A 200 8.46 -7.49 10.94
C ILE A 200 7.90 -8.51 11.95
N LYS A 201 6.91 -8.12 12.77
CA LYS A 201 6.25 -9.02 13.73
C LYS A 201 5.59 -10.24 13.09
N LEU A 202 5.30 -10.21 11.78
CA LEU A 202 4.75 -11.36 11.06
C LEU A 202 5.73 -12.55 10.98
N PHE A 203 7.04 -12.33 11.16
CA PHE A 203 8.05 -13.39 11.04
C PHE A 203 9.16 -13.35 12.10
N GLN A 204 9.14 -12.34 12.99
CA GLN A 204 10.13 -12.20 14.05
C GLN A 204 9.45 -11.95 15.40
N PRO A 205 9.94 -12.57 16.48
CA PRO A 205 9.47 -12.26 17.82
C PRO A 205 9.84 -10.82 18.20
N LYS A 206 8.95 -10.13 18.86
CA LYS A 206 9.10 -8.71 19.20
C LYS A 206 10.23 -8.43 20.21
N ASN A 207 10.46 -9.35 21.17
CA ASN A 207 11.37 -9.14 22.31
C ASN A 207 12.66 -9.97 22.25
N ASN A 208 12.78 -10.88 21.28
CA ASN A 208 13.97 -11.74 21.12
C ASN A 208 14.25 -11.97 19.61
N SER A 209 14.47 -10.89 18.90
CA SER A 209 14.73 -10.93 17.47
C SER A 209 16.18 -11.23 17.15
N SER A 210 16.41 -12.05 16.14
CA SER A 210 17.75 -12.33 15.61
C SER A 210 18.27 -11.24 14.64
N ILE A 211 17.45 -10.22 14.32
CA ILE A 211 17.82 -9.19 13.34
C ILE A 211 18.89 -8.25 13.91
N VAL A 212 18.75 -7.79 15.14
CA VAL A 212 19.67 -6.87 15.80
C VAL A 212 20.28 -7.57 17.00
N GLU A 213 21.45 -8.16 16.85
CA GLU A 213 22.11 -8.94 17.90
C GLU A 213 22.44 -8.12 19.15
N GLU A 214 22.78 -6.83 18.95
CA GLU A 214 23.08 -5.89 20.04
C GLU A 214 21.84 -5.39 20.78
N GLU A 215 20.67 -5.44 20.16
CA GLU A 215 19.38 -4.97 20.70
C GLU A 215 18.26 -5.91 20.26
N PRO A 216 18.16 -7.13 20.84
CA PRO A 216 17.17 -8.13 20.42
C PRO A 216 15.71 -7.71 20.73
N ASP A 217 15.49 -6.73 21.58
CA ASP A 217 14.18 -6.16 21.88
C ASP A 217 13.78 -5.11 20.84
N LEU A 218 13.21 -5.58 19.73
CA LEU A 218 12.70 -4.71 18.67
C LEU A 218 11.53 -3.85 19.13
N GLU A 219 10.68 -4.33 20.05
CA GLU A 219 9.56 -3.55 20.58
C GLU A 219 10.06 -2.29 21.27
N ARG A 220 11.09 -2.40 22.09
CA ARG A 220 11.74 -1.26 22.73
C ARG A 220 12.38 -0.33 21.71
N PHE A 221 13.13 -0.87 20.75
CA PHE A 221 13.79 -0.09 19.71
C PHE A 221 12.78 0.77 18.93
N PHE A 222 11.72 0.16 18.38
CA PHE A 222 10.71 0.87 17.61
C PHE A 222 9.84 1.81 18.46
N SER A 223 9.54 1.45 19.71
CA SER A 223 8.78 2.32 20.63
C SER A 223 9.52 3.62 20.93
N VAL A 224 10.84 3.59 21.11
CA VAL A 224 11.65 4.81 21.29
C VAL A 224 11.55 5.71 20.06
N LEU A 225 11.69 5.15 18.86
CA LEU A 225 11.60 5.91 17.60
C LEU A 225 10.19 6.49 17.40
N HIS A 226 9.17 5.68 17.62
CA HIS A 226 7.77 6.11 17.49
C HIS A 226 7.42 7.25 18.47
N ASN A 227 7.86 7.16 19.73
CA ASN A 227 7.60 8.20 20.72
C ASN A 227 8.25 9.53 20.32
N LYS A 228 9.48 9.53 19.79
CA LYS A 228 10.12 10.73 19.27
C LYS A 228 9.28 11.38 18.15
N GLU A 229 8.82 10.58 17.19
CA GLU A 229 7.96 11.05 16.09
C GLU A 229 6.62 11.59 16.59
N LYS A 230 5.97 10.88 17.53
CA LYS A 230 4.68 11.29 18.10
C LYS A 230 4.77 12.62 18.84
N VAL A 231 5.80 12.84 19.63
CA VAL A 231 6.04 14.11 20.33
C VAL A 231 6.26 15.24 19.34
N ALA A 232 7.10 15.03 18.32
CA ALA A 232 7.38 16.03 17.32
C ALA A 232 6.14 16.39 16.46
N LYS A 233 5.33 15.38 16.06
CA LYS A 233 4.06 15.60 15.35
C LYS A 233 3.06 16.39 16.20
N LYS A 234 2.99 16.09 17.50
CA LYS A 234 2.14 16.85 18.42
C LYS A 234 2.57 18.32 18.49
N LEU A 235 3.87 18.59 18.62
CA LEU A 235 4.39 19.96 18.62
C LEU A 235 4.04 20.73 17.35
N VAL A 236 4.15 20.10 16.17
CA VAL A 236 3.76 20.72 14.90
C VAL A 236 2.25 20.96 14.84
N LYS A 237 1.43 20.04 15.37
CA LYS A 237 -0.03 20.21 15.42
C LYS A 237 -0.45 21.37 16.33
N ASP A 238 0.17 21.45 17.52
CA ASP A 238 -0.15 22.47 18.52
C ASP A 238 0.44 23.86 18.14
N ASN A 239 1.58 23.89 17.44
CA ASN A 239 2.25 25.10 16.97
C ASN A 239 2.94 24.87 15.60
N PRO A 240 2.26 25.11 14.46
CA PRO A 240 2.73 24.78 13.11
C PRO A 240 3.76 25.76 12.54
N THR A 241 4.84 26.05 13.29
CA THR A 241 5.96 26.88 12.83
C THR A 241 6.89 26.12 11.89
N GLU A 242 7.60 26.84 11.00
CA GLU A 242 8.60 26.25 10.11
C GLU A 242 9.75 25.58 10.89
N GLU A 243 10.09 26.09 12.06
CA GLU A 243 11.08 25.47 12.96
C GLU A 243 10.61 24.10 13.47
N ASN A 244 9.35 23.98 13.92
CA ASN A 244 8.80 22.73 14.39
C ASN A 244 8.63 21.70 13.24
N LYS A 245 8.24 22.14 12.05
CA LYS A 245 8.20 21.30 10.85
C LYS A 245 9.61 20.80 10.46
N SER A 246 10.61 21.66 10.52
CA SER A 246 12.01 21.29 10.24
C SER A 246 12.52 20.27 11.25
N LYS A 247 12.29 20.46 12.55
CA LYS A 247 12.63 19.49 13.61
C LYS A 247 11.95 18.13 13.41
N LEU A 248 10.67 18.14 13.04
CA LEU A 248 9.95 16.89 12.73
C LEU A 248 10.61 16.14 11.56
N ASN A 249 10.94 16.85 10.48
CA ASN A 249 11.59 16.27 9.31
C ASN A 249 12.98 15.68 9.65
N GLU A 250 13.74 16.35 10.52
CA GLU A 250 15.03 15.87 10.99
C GLU A 250 14.88 14.57 11.80
N ILE A 251 13.96 14.52 12.75
CA ILE A 251 13.66 13.32 13.55
C ILE A 251 13.22 12.14 12.64
N ILE A 252 12.32 12.38 11.67
CA ILE A 252 11.91 11.35 10.71
C ILE A 252 13.10 10.84 9.91
N LYS A 253 13.99 11.72 9.47
CA LYS A 253 15.19 11.37 8.72
C LYS A 253 16.17 10.53 9.54
N GLU A 254 16.42 10.93 10.78
CA GLU A 254 17.29 10.19 11.71
C GLU A 254 16.71 8.80 12.03
N ASN A 255 15.42 8.72 12.36
CA ASN A 255 14.76 7.46 12.64
C ASN A 255 14.81 6.52 11.42
N SER A 256 14.52 7.05 10.23
CA SER A 256 14.58 6.29 8.98
C SER A 256 16.00 5.76 8.70
N ALA A 257 17.04 6.54 9.01
CA ALA A 257 18.41 6.10 8.88
C ALA A 257 18.74 4.95 9.86
N GLN A 258 18.33 5.07 11.12
CA GLN A 258 18.54 4.01 12.12
C GLN A 258 17.81 2.71 11.74
N ILE A 259 16.54 2.78 11.31
CA ILE A 259 15.76 1.62 10.86
C ILE A 259 16.43 0.98 9.64
N ARG A 260 16.83 1.79 8.66
CA ARG A 260 17.49 1.30 7.45
C ARG A 260 18.78 0.56 7.79
N ASP A 261 19.65 1.18 8.58
CA ASP A 261 21.01 0.69 8.79
C ASP A 261 21.06 -0.50 9.77
N LYS A 262 20.24 -0.49 10.83
CA LYS A 262 20.23 -1.55 11.84
C LYS A 262 19.32 -2.74 11.49
N VAL A 263 18.23 -2.49 10.75
CA VAL A 263 17.17 -3.48 10.53
C VAL A 263 17.02 -3.83 9.05
N LEU A 264 16.64 -2.86 8.20
CA LEU A 264 16.21 -3.15 6.84
C LEU A 264 17.31 -3.72 5.96
N ARG A 265 18.55 -3.27 6.11
CA ARG A 265 19.70 -3.82 5.34
C ARG A 265 19.90 -5.32 5.54
N LYS A 266 19.45 -5.87 6.68
CA LYS A 266 19.60 -7.28 7.00
C LYS A 266 18.46 -8.16 6.47
N ILE A 267 17.25 -7.58 6.31
CA ILE A 267 16.04 -8.35 5.98
C ILE A 267 15.36 -7.93 4.67
N MET A 268 15.96 -6.99 3.93
CA MET A 268 15.33 -6.42 2.74
C MET A 268 16.21 -6.59 1.50
N VAL A 269 15.61 -7.06 0.43
CA VAL A 269 16.14 -7.01 -0.92
C VAL A 269 15.47 -5.83 -1.62
N ARG A 270 16.25 -4.79 -1.91
CA ARG A 270 15.76 -3.57 -2.56
C ARG A 270 16.78 -3.03 -3.55
N ARG A 271 16.33 -2.79 -4.76
CA ARG A 271 17.12 -2.17 -5.83
C ARG A 271 16.33 -1.05 -6.48
N VAL A 272 17.06 -0.10 -7.00
CA VAL A 272 16.54 1.01 -7.79
C VAL A 272 17.06 0.94 -9.23
N ARG A 273 16.34 1.53 -10.17
CA ARG A 273 16.71 1.49 -11.60
C ARG A 273 18.12 2.04 -11.86
N SER A 274 18.53 3.08 -11.14
CA SER A 274 19.87 3.68 -11.26
C SER A 274 20.98 2.72 -10.86
N GLU A 275 20.77 1.88 -9.85
CA GLU A 275 21.73 0.85 -9.44
C GLU A 275 21.82 -0.27 -10.49
N ILE A 276 20.68 -0.70 -11.05
CA ILE A 276 20.67 -1.70 -12.11
C ILE A 276 21.40 -1.18 -13.36
N VAL A 277 21.13 0.04 -13.76
CA VAL A 277 21.86 0.69 -14.87
C VAL A 277 23.35 0.79 -14.56
N LYS A 278 23.73 1.09 -13.31
CA LYS A 278 25.14 1.24 -12.93
C LYS A 278 25.92 -0.08 -12.89
N TYR A 279 25.31 -1.14 -12.35
CA TYR A 279 26.03 -2.40 -12.04
C TYR A 279 25.73 -3.56 -13.00
N TYR A 280 24.66 -3.47 -13.81
CA TYR A 280 24.22 -4.55 -14.70
C TYR A 280 24.08 -4.08 -16.17
N THR A 281 24.77 -3.01 -16.56
CA THR A 281 24.70 -2.42 -17.92
C THR A 281 24.97 -3.46 -19.01
N ASP A 282 26.01 -4.30 -18.85
CA ASP A 282 26.38 -5.29 -19.85
C ASP A 282 25.32 -6.38 -20.02
N ASP A 283 24.72 -6.84 -18.92
CA ASP A 283 23.63 -7.80 -18.94
C ASP A 283 22.36 -7.20 -19.57
N MET A 284 22.02 -5.97 -19.20
CA MET A 284 20.90 -5.23 -19.82
C MET A 284 21.07 -5.10 -21.34
N ASN A 285 22.26 -4.72 -21.80
CA ASN A 285 22.54 -4.54 -23.22
C ASN A 285 22.44 -5.88 -23.98
N LYS A 286 22.99 -6.97 -23.42
CA LYS A 286 22.88 -8.31 -24.01
C LYS A 286 21.44 -8.79 -24.13
N GLN A 287 20.58 -8.45 -23.16
CA GLN A 287 19.17 -8.82 -23.12
C GLN A 287 18.27 -7.83 -23.86
N GLY A 288 18.79 -6.71 -24.36
CA GLY A 288 18.03 -5.65 -24.99
C GLY A 288 17.04 -4.96 -24.03
N LEU A 289 17.39 -4.86 -22.73
CA LEU A 289 16.58 -4.15 -21.73
C LEU A 289 17.01 -2.69 -21.66
N THR A 290 16.04 -1.80 -21.81
CA THR A 290 16.23 -0.35 -21.60
C THR A 290 15.13 0.15 -20.66
N PHE A 291 15.50 1.01 -19.72
CA PHE A 291 14.51 1.69 -18.89
C PHE A 291 14.06 2.99 -19.57
N PRO A 292 12.77 3.32 -19.51
CA PRO A 292 12.30 4.61 -19.98
C PRO A 292 12.95 5.74 -19.19
N LYS A 293 13.29 6.81 -19.88
CA LYS A 293 13.76 8.05 -19.24
C LYS A 293 12.55 8.78 -18.67
N LEU A 294 12.66 9.18 -17.40
CA LEU A 294 11.66 10.03 -16.77
C LEU A 294 11.96 11.49 -17.16
N GLY A 295 10.97 12.16 -17.73
CA GLY A 295 10.99 13.61 -17.90
C GLY A 295 10.79 14.31 -16.54
N THR A 296 11.01 15.61 -16.50
CA THR A 296 10.66 16.44 -15.34
C THR A 296 9.13 16.50 -15.22
N PRO A 297 8.56 16.21 -14.04
CA PRO A 297 7.12 16.39 -13.83
C PRO A 297 6.72 17.84 -14.09
N GLU A 298 5.68 18.05 -14.89
CA GLU A 298 5.11 19.36 -15.16
C GLU A 298 3.79 19.49 -14.39
N GLN A 299 3.64 20.61 -13.67
CA GLN A 299 2.37 20.91 -12.99
C GLN A 299 1.44 21.62 -13.98
N ILE A 300 0.19 21.17 -14.05
CA ILE A 300 -0.87 21.87 -14.77
C ILE A 300 -1.61 22.72 -13.75
N ILE A 301 -1.35 24.01 -13.76
CA ILE A 301 -2.00 24.98 -12.88
C ILE A 301 -3.26 25.48 -13.56
N TYR A 302 -4.33 25.59 -12.81
CA TYR A 302 -5.58 26.26 -13.22
C TYR A 302 -5.99 27.23 -12.13
N GLU A 303 -6.67 28.30 -12.51
CA GLU A 303 -7.15 29.33 -11.62
C GLU A 303 -8.67 29.41 -11.69
N PHE A 304 -9.29 29.71 -10.58
CA PHE A 304 -10.69 30.04 -10.52
C PHE A 304 -10.88 31.52 -10.83
N ASP A 305 -11.97 31.87 -11.48
CA ASP A 305 -12.45 33.25 -11.44
C ASP A 305 -13.09 33.53 -10.08
N SER A 306 -13.36 34.81 -9.77
CA SER A 306 -13.91 35.20 -8.47
C SER A 306 -15.24 34.54 -8.16
N LYS A 307 -16.08 34.26 -9.16
CA LYS A 307 -17.38 33.59 -8.97
C LYS A 307 -17.18 32.13 -8.53
N ILE A 308 -16.28 31.39 -9.20
CA ILE A 308 -16.00 30.00 -8.88
C ILE A 308 -15.27 29.88 -7.55
N ASP A 309 -14.38 30.83 -7.24
CA ASP A 309 -13.64 30.87 -5.98
C ASP A 309 -14.59 31.04 -4.79
N ASP A 310 -15.51 32.01 -4.88
CA ASP A 310 -16.56 32.23 -3.87
C ASP A 310 -17.46 30.96 -3.70
N ILE A 311 -17.86 30.31 -4.83
CA ILE A 311 -18.66 29.07 -4.76
C ILE A 311 -17.84 27.95 -4.10
N PHE A 312 -16.55 27.83 -4.40
CA PHE A 312 -15.70 26.78 -3.86
C PHE A 312 -15.54 26.92 -2.34
N ASP A 313 -15.32 28.14 -1.84
CA ASP A 313 -15.24 28.44 -0.41
C ASP A 313 -16.56 28.15 0.30
N ASP A 314 -17.69 28.58 -0.28
CA ASP A 314 -19.03 28.27 0.22
C ASP A 314 -19.28 26.74 0.29
N LEU A 315 -18.85 25.98 -0.72
CA LEU A 315 -18.98 24.52 -0.72
C LEU A 315 -18.16 23.87 0.40
N LEU A 316 -16.95 24.36 0.67
CA LEU A 316 -16.13 23.87 1.78
C LEU A 316 -16.78 24.15 3.14
N GLU A 317 -17.36 25.35 3.32
CA GLU A 317 -18.09 25.70 4.54
C GLU A 317 -19.34 24.84 4.73
N LEU A 318 -20.13 24.62 3.68
CA LEU A 318 -21.29 23.74 3.72
C LEU A 318 -20.93 22.29 4.06
N ILE A 319 -19.86 21.75 3.47
CA ILE A 319 -19.35 20.41 3.78
C ILE A 319 -18.95 20.29 5.26
N ASP A 320 -18.36 21.35 5.83
CA ASP A 320 -17.96 21.37 7.25
C ASP A 320 -19.16 21.39 8.19
N ASN A 321 -20.23 22.05 7.78
CA ASN A 321 -21.47 22.20 8.55
C ASN A 321 -22.35 20.95 8.56
N ILE A 322 -22.14 19.97 7.68
CA ILE A 322 -22.87 18.69 7.72
C ILE A 322 -22.56 17.95 9.02
N SER A 323 -23.56 17.53 9.74
CA SER A 323 -23.44 16.69 10.94
C SER A 323 -23.09 15.25 10.62
N TYR A 324 -23.34 14.79 9.38
CA TYR A 324 -23.22 13.40 8.93
C TYR A 324 -24.02 12.43 9.81
N SER A 325 -25.21 12.87 10.26
CA SER A 325 -26.09 12.17 11.20
C SER A 325 -26.48 10.77 10.71
N ARG A 326 -26.75 10.61 9.41
CA ARG A 326 -27.07 9.33 8.77
C ARG A 326 -25.96 8.28 8.95
N TYR A 327 -24.68 8.69 9.04
CA TYR A 327 -23.52 7.81 9.13
C TYR A 327 -23.02 7.59 10.57
N LYS A 328 -23.62 8.26 11.55
CA LYS A 328 -23.35 8.06 12.98
C LYS A 328 -24.62 7.75 13.77
N THR A 329 -25.55 7.04 13.18
CA THR A 329 -26.91 6.78 13.67
C THR A 329 -26.96 6.23 15.11
N LEU A 330 -26.06 5.29 15.46
CA LEU A 330 -26.02 4.68 16.80
C LEU A 330 -25.63 5.70 17.90
N THR A 331 -25.00 6.83 17.54
CA THR A 331 -24.67 7.89 18.52
C THR A 331 -25.90 8.64 19.04
N TYR A 332 -27.06 8.45 18.41
CA TYR A 332 -28.34 9.07 18.79
C TYR A 332 -29.27 8.12 19.54
N LEU A 333 -28.84 6.87 19.85
CA LEU A 333 -29.64 5.97 20.67
C LEU A 333 -29.72 6.47 22.11
N LYS A 334 -30.95 6.50 22.69
CA LYS A 334 -31.19 6.89 24.08
C LYS A 334 -30.54 5.93 25.08
N ASN A 335 -30.55 4.63 24.78
CA ASN A 335 -30.04 3.58 25.65
C ASN A 335 -29.25 2.54 24.83
N PRO A 336 -28.00 2.84 24.37
CA PRO A 336 -27.21 1.90 23.61
C PRO A 336 -26.79 0.70 24.47
N THR A 337 -26.81 -0.50 23.90
CA THR A 337 -26.25 -1.72 24.49
C THR A 337 -24.72 -1.65 24.60
N GLU A 338 -24.08 -2.57 25.33
CA GLU A 338 -22.62 -2.65 25.39
C GLU A 338 -22.00 -2.90 24.01
N GLU A 339 -22.63 -3.74 23.20
CA GLU A 339 -22.22 -4.02 21.81
C GLU A 339 -22.29 -2.75 20.94
N GLU A 340 -23.40 -2.05 20.98
CA GLU A 340 -23.59 -0.77 20.26
C GLU A 340 -22.62 0.31 20.73
N SER A 341 -22.36 0.36 22.04
CA SER A 341 -21.39 1.29 22.62
C SER A 341 -19.96 1.03 22.09
N SER A 342 -19.60 -0.20 21.83
CA SER A 342 -18.31 -0.55 21.22
C SER A 342 -18.18 -0.06 19.78
N LEU A 343 -19.29 0.07 19.04
CA LEU A 343 -19.34 0.52 17.64
C LEU A 343 -19.35 2.06 17.49
N LEU A 344 -19.62 2.82 18.56
CA LEU A 344 -19.72 4.28 18.51
C LEU A 344 -18.43 4.95 17.99
N ILE A 345 -17.25 4.47 18.42
CA ILE A 345 -15.97 5.01 17.97
C ILE A 345 -15.82 4.81 16.46
N GLY A 346 -16.24 3.65 15.95
CA GLY A 346 -16.24 3.36 14.51
C GLY A 346 -17.13 4.34 13.74
N GLN A 347 -18.34 4.60 14.19
CA GLN A 347 -19.26 5.55 13.53
C GLN A 347 -18.75 7.00 13.58
N MET A 348 -18.10 7.42 14.65
CA MET A 348 -17.47 8.75 14.69
C MET A 348 -16.33 8.89 13.66
N ASN A 349 -15.56 7.83 13.44
CA ASN A 349 -14.53 7.80 12.40
C ASN A 349 -15.16 7.85 11.00
N LEU A 350 -16.30 7.20 10.79
CA LEU A 350 -17.05 7.22 9.53
C LEU A 350 -17.50 8.65 9.15
N ARG A 351 -17.89 9.48 10.13
CA ARG A 351 -18.15 10.93 9.89
C ARG A 351 -16.94 11.61 9.24
N GLY A 352 -15.75 11.44 9.84
CA GLY A 352 -14.52 12.04 9.31
C GLY A 352 -14.18 11.53 7.91
N PHE A 353 -14.43 10.25 7.65
CA PHE A 353 -14.23 9.65 6.33
C PHE A 353 -15.20 10.26 5.29
N MET A 354 -16.49 10.35 5.58
CA MET A 354 -17.49 10.90 4.64
C MET A 354 -17.20 12.36 4.29
N LYS A 355 -16.76 13.17 5.27
CA LYS A 355 -16.28 14.53 5.01
C LYS A 355 -15.07 14.54 4.06
N ASN A 356 -14.06 13.72 4.33
CA ASN A 356 -12.88 13.63 3.49
C ASN A 356 -13.21 13.12 2.07
N LEU A 357 -14.17 12.19 1.95
CA LEU A 357 -14.66 11.72 0.66
C LEU A 357 -15.24 12.85 -0.18
N LEU A 358 -16.13 13.68 0.40
CA LEU A 358 -16.69 14.83 -0.31
C LEU A 358 -15.60 15.82 -0.76
N ILE A 359 -14.62 16.12 0.10
CA ILE A 359 -13.51 17.02 -0.25
C ILE A 359 -12.68 16.42 -1.39
N LYS A 360 -12.29 15.15 -1.31
CA LYS A 360 -11.55 14.45 -2.39
C LYS A 360 -12.31 14.45 -3.72
N ARG A 361 -13.64 14.26 -3.68
CA ARG A 361 -14.48 14.32 -4.87
C ARG A 361 -14.52 15.73 -5.48
N LEU A 362 -14.61 16.76 -4.64
CA LEU A 362 -14.56 18.16 -5.05
C LEU A 362 -13.21 18.50 -5.69
N GLU A 363 -12.11 18.06 -5.10
CA GLU A 363 -10.75 18.20 -5.66
C GLU A 363 -10.57 17.42 -6.97
N SER A 364 -11.23 16.28 -7.13
CA SER A 364 -11.14 15.45 -8.34
C SER A 364 -11.83 16.11 -9.53
N SER A 365 -13.13 16.39 -9.41
CA SER A 365 -13.91 17.17 -10.39
C SER A 365 -15.26 17.61 -9.81
N PHE A 366 -15.80 18.73 -10.27
CA PHE A 366 -17.15 19.16 -9.91
C PHE A 366 -18.21 18.11 -10.30
N TYR A 367 -18.00 17.41 -11.41
CA TYR A 367 -18.90 16.33 -11.83
C TYR A 367 -18.92 15.16 -10.84
N ALA A 368 -17.76 14.66 -10.43
CA ALA A 368 -17.67 13.56 -9.45
C ALA A 368 -18.26 13.98 -8.10
N PHE A 369 -18.01 15.21 -7.68
CA PHE A 369 -18.56 15.78 -6.47
C PHE A 369 -20.10 15.85 -6.54
N SER A 370 -20.68 16.42 -7.61
CA SER A 370 -22.13 16.45 -7.83
C SER A 370 -22.75 15.06 -7.73
N LYS A 371 -22.15 14.05 -8.40
CA LYS A 371 -22.67 12.68 -8.34
C LYS A 371 -22.62 12.07 -6.94
N THR A 372 -21.61 12.39 -6.16
CA THR A 372 -21.51 11.92 -4.78
C THR A 372 -22.53 12.63 -3.87
N VAL A 373 -22.72 13.94 -4.04
CA VAL A 373 -23.73 14.70 -3.29
C VAL A 373 -25.14 14.22 -3.62
N GLU A 374 -25.46 13.96 -4.91
CA GLU A 374 -26.74 13.37 -5.32
C GLU A 374 -27.00 12.02 -4.62
N ARG A 375 -25.98 11.16 -4.49
CA ARG A 375 -26.10 9.89 -3.76
C ARG A 375 -26.35 10.10 -2.27
N PHE A 376 -25.64 11.03 -1.64
CA PHE A 376 -25.86 11.37 -0.24
C PHE A 376 -27.29 11.90 -0.02
N GLU A 377 -27.74 12.84 -0.83
CA GLU A 377 -29.09 13.39 -0.79
C GLU A 377 -30.15 12.28 -0.89
N ASN A 378 -30.00 11.35 -1.84
CA ASN A 378 -30.90 10.22 -2.00
C ASN A 378 -30.87 9.26 -0.79
N SER A 379 -29.69 9.02 -0.22
CA SER A 379 -29.54 8.19 0.99
C SER A 379 -30.24 8.83 2.19
N TYR A 380 -30.09 10.14 2.38
CA TYR A 380 -30.78 10.88 3.44
C TYR A 380 -32.29 10.88 3.26
N LYS A 381 -32.83 11.16 2.05
CA LYS A 381 -34.25 11.10 1.73
C LYS A 381 -34.87 9.75 2.08
N LYS A 382 -34.27 8.68 1.58
CA LYS A 382 -34.72 7.30 1.88
C LYS A 382 -34.70 6.98 3.37
N PHE A 383 -33.70 7.48 4.10
CA PHE A 383 -33.59 7.25 5.53
C PHE A 383 -34.61 8.06 6.32
N ILE A 384 -34.88 9.31 5.93
CA ILE A 384 -35.94 10.15 6.52
C ILE A 384 -37.30 9.53 6.26
N ASP A 385 -37.59 9.08 5.03
CA ASP A 385 -38.85 8.40 4.70
C ASP A 385 -39.04 7.15 5.58
N MET A 386 -37.96 6.35 5.78
CA MET A 386 -37.98 5.19 6.66
C MET A 386 -38.21 5.60 8.12
N PHE A 387 -37.55 6.65 8.59
CA PHE A 387 -37.72 7.18 9.95
C PHE A 387 -39.17 7.66 10.23
N ASP A 388 -39.84 8.20 9.21
CA ASP A 388 -41.23 8.63 9.30
C ASP A 388 -42.23 7.45 9.38
N THR A 389 -41.85 6.27 8.88
CA THR A 389 -42.67 5.05 9.08
C THR A 389 -42.64 4.52 10.52
N GLY A 390 -41.65 4.98 11.32
CA GLY A 390 -41.42 4.54 12.69
C GLY A 390 -40.52 3.28 12.81
N GLU A 391 -40.24 2.61 11.70
CA GLU A 391 -39.47 1.37 11.62
C GLU A 391 -38.11 1.66 10.98
N ILE A 392 -37.01 1.53 11.73
CA ILE A 392 -35.69 1.94 11.31
C ILE A 392 -34.78 0.72 11.19
N TYR A 393 -34.15 0.57 10.04
CA TYR A 393 -33.26 -0.54 9.74
C TYR A 393 -31.82 -0.02 9.52
N ILE A 394 -30.86 -0.47 10.35
CA ILE A 394 -29.47 -0.02 10.32
C ILE A 394 -28.56 -1.23 10.15
N SER A 395 -27.56 -1.08 9.31
CA SER A 395 -26.48 -2.06 9.21
C SER A 395 -25.45 -1.86 10.32
N LYS A 396 -25.17 -2.93 11.09
CA LYS A 396 -24.17 -2.93 12.19
C LYS A 396 -22.80 -3.47 11.80
N LYS A 397 -22.66 -4.16 10.68
CA LYS A 397 -21.58 -5.11 10.42
C LYS A 397 -20.43 -4.57 9.56
N TYR A 398 -19.83 -3.46 9.95
CA TYR A 398 -18.56 -3.10 9.29
C TYR A 398 -17.56 -2.60 10.28
N ASP A 399 -16.38 -3.27 10.31
CA ASP A 399 -15.18 -2.68 10.90
C ASP A 399 -14.79 -1.50 9.99
N VAL A 400 -14.99 -0.29 10.52
CA VAL A 400 -14.68 0.96 9.83
C VAL A 400 -13.21 1.02 9.42
N TYR A 401 -12.33 0.32 10.14
CA TYR A 401 -10.91 0.24 9.81
C TYR A 401 -10.65 -0.57 8.53
N ASP A 402 -11.32 -1.70 8.36
CA ASP A 402 -11.24 -2.49 7.13
C ASP A 402 -11.79 -1.74 5.91
N LEU A 403 -12.81 -0.92 6.15
CA LEU A 403 -13.39 -0.05 5.13
C LEU A 403 -12.48 1.13 4.76
N LEU A 404 -11.80 1.72 5.74
CA LEU A 404 -10.86 2.82 5.52
C LEU A 404 -9.56 2.36 4.82
N GLU A 405 -9.18 1.09 4.95
CA GLU A 405 -8.04 0.50 4.25
C GLU A 405 -8.39 0.03 2.82
N SER A 406 -9.68 -0.06 2.47
CA SER A 406 -10.07 -0.33 1.09
C SER A 406 -9.91 0.96 0.27
N ASP A 407 -9.07 0.95 -0.76
CA ASP A 407 -8.95 2.04 -1.73
C ASP A 407 -10.20 2.14 -2.66
N ASP A 408 -11.30 1.47 -2.31
CA ASP A 408 -12.52 1.38 -3.10
C ASP A 408 -13.67 2.11 -2.40
N ASP A 409 -13.69 3.43 -2.56
CA ASP A 409 -14.72 4.32 -2.01
C ASP A 409 -16.15 3.94 -2.46
N GLU A 410 -16.32 3.31 -3.64
CA GLU A 410 -17.63 2.87 -4.13
C GLU A 410 -18.13 1.62 -3.42
N LYS A 411 -17.22 0.68 -3.18
CA LYS A 411 -17.52 -0.52 -2.41
C LYS A 411 -17.88 -0.16 -0.97
N LEU A 412 -17.20 0.83 -0.42
CA LEU A 412 -17.46 1.34 0.91
C LEU A 412 -18.88 1.94 1.04
N LEU A 413 -19.30 2.74 0.07
CA LEU A 413 -20.66 3.29 0.05
C LEU A 413 -21.71 2.18 -0.08
N SER A 414 -21.50 1.17 -0.95
CA SER A 414 -22.43 0.05 -1.10
C SER A 414 -22.49 -0.82 0.17
N LEU A 415 -21.36 -1.05 0.82
CA LEU A 415 -21.30 -1.84 2.03
C LEU A 415 -21.98 -1.16 3.24
N VAL A 416 -21.90 0.15 3.36
CA VAL A 416 -22.65 0.90 4.38
C VAL A 416 -24.17 0.77 4.18
N GLU A 417 -24.61 0.50 2.94
CA GLU A 417 -26.02 0.33 2.58
C GLU A 417 -26.52 -1.14 2.69
N GLU A 418 -25.65 -2.16 2.61
CA GLU A 418 -26.02 -3.59 2.40
C GLU A 418 -25.79 -4.53 3.59
N GLY A 419 -25.33 -4.06 4.77
CA GLY A 419 -24.96 -4.95 5.90
C GLY A 419 -26.10 -5.66 6.65
N GLU A 420 -25.75 -6.50 7.64
CA GLU A 420 -26.72 -7.13 8.53
C GLU A 420 -27.59 -6.07 9.20
N ILE A 421 -28.89 -6.20 8.99
CA ILE A 421 -29.90 -5.20 9.36
C ILE A 421 -30.33 -5.45 10.80
N THR A 422 -30.13 -4.46 11.66
CA THR A 422 -30.75 -4.40 12.98
C THR A 422 -31.95 -3.47 12.93
N HIS A 423 -33.04 -3.92 13.48
CA HIS A 423 -34.29 -3.17 13.55
C HIS A 423 -34.36 -2.33 14.82
N TYR A 424 -34.77 -1.07 14.69
CA TYR A 424 -35.03 -0.12 15.77
C TYR A 424 -36.36 0.54 15.54
N ILE A 425 -36.97 1.08 16.60
CA ILE A 425 -38.15 1.95 16.52
C ILE A 425 -37.74 3.41 16.76
N LYS A 426 -38.51 4.32 16.17
CA LYS A 426 -38.26 5.77 16.25
C LYS A 426 -38.04 6.29 17.67
N ASP A 427 -38.81 5.76 18.65
CA ASP A 427 -38.77 6.18 20.05
C ASP A 427 -37.45 5.83 20.76
N GLU A 428 -36.63 4.96 20.19
CA GLU A 428 -35.29 4.60 20.73
C GLU A 428 -34.24 5.68 20.46
N PHE A 429 -34.55 6.62 19.55
CA PHE A 429 -33.64 7.72 19.19
C PHE A 429 -33.99 9.01 19.89
N GLU A 430 -32.95 9.85 20.12
CA GLU A 430 -33.11 11.22 20.57
C GLU A 430 -33.83 12.06 19.50
N ASP A 431 -34.69 13.02 19.91
CA ASP A 431 -35.43 13.92 19.01
C ASP A 431 -34.46 14.69 18.08
N LYS A 432 -33.30 15.07 18.61
CA LYS A 432 -32.26 15.76 17.88
C LYS A 432 -31.78 15.00 16.63
N PHE A 433 -31.92 13.68 16.59
CA PHE A 433 -31.49 12.88 15.43
C PHE A 433 -32.27 13.25 14.18
N PHE A 434 -33.55 13.36 14.29
CA PHE A 434 -34.43 13.74 13.15
C PHE A 434 -34.17 15.19 12.70
N GLU A 435 -33.95 16.10 13.64
CA GLU A 435 -33.57 17.48 13.34
C GLU A 435 -32.24 17.55 12.58
N ASP A 436 -31.23 16.83 13.04
CA ASP A 436 -29.91 16.76 12.39
C ASP A 436 -30.00 16.12 10.98
N LEU A 437 -30.87 15.09 10.79
CA LEU A 437 -31.08 14.47 9.47
C LEU A 437 -31.70 15.47 8.48
N GLN A 438 -32.72 16.24 8.92
CA GLN A 438 -33.38 17.26 8.08
C GLN A 438 -32.40 18.38 7.73
N ASN A 439 -31.64 18.86 8.70
CA ASN A 439 -30.64 19.91 8.50
C ASN A 439 -29.53 19.45 7.52
N ASP A 440 -29.02 18.23 7.68
CA ASP A 440 -28.03 17.68 6.77
C ASP A 440 -28.57 17.58 5.34
N LEU A 441 -29.83 17.16 5.16
CA LEU A 441 -30.49 17.10 3.85
C LEU A 441 -30.64 18.50 3.22
N GLU A 442 -30.97 19.51 4.02
CA GLU A 442 -31.07 20.88 3.53
C GLU A 442 -29.71 21.42 3.08
N ILE A 443 -28.63 21.15 3.84
CA ILE A 443 -27.26 21.51 3.45
C ILE A 443 -26.89 20.83 2.14
N LEU A 444 -27.18 19.53 1.97
CA LEU A 444 -26.90 18.80 0.72
C LEU A 444 -27.67 19.40 -0.47
N ASN A 445 -28.93 19.84 -0.27
CA ASN A 445 -29.69 20.56 -1.29
C ASN A 445 -29.04 21.90 -1.66
N GLN A 446 -28.54 22.66 -0.68
CA GLN A 446 -27.84 23.93 -0.93
C GLN A 446 -26.54 23.69 -1.72
N ILE A 447 -25.78 22.64 -1.37
CA ILE A 447 -24.58 22.22 -2.13
C ILE A 447 -24.95 21.92 -3.58
N ASN A 448 -26.03 21.15 -3.83
CA ASN A 448 -26.49 20.82 -5.19
C ASN A 448 -26.90 22.05 -6.00
N LEU A 449 -27.52 23.05 -5.37
CA LEU A 449 -27.85 24.30 -6.03
C LEU A 449 -26.62 25.10 -6.43
N LYS A 450 -25.64 25.24 -5.52
CA LYS A 450 -24.39 25.97 -5.81
C LYS A 450 -23.54 25.30 -6.92
N ILE A 451 -23.50 23.96 -6.98
CA ILE A 451 -22.80 23.26 -8.05
C ILE A 451 -23.41 23.56 -9.43
N LYS A 452 -24.74 23.70 -9.51
CA LYS A 452 -25.43 24.03 -10.77
C LYS A 452 -25.11 25.42 -11.31
N ASP A 453 -24.58 26.31 -10.47
CA ASP A 453 -24.15 27.65 -10.87
C ASP A 453 -22.77 27.68 -11.49
N ILE A 454 -22.07 26.52 -11.51
CA ILE A 454 -20.76 26.35 -12.15
C ILE A 454 -20.97 25.96 -13.62
N ASP A 455 -20.87 26.94 -14.50
CA ASP A 455 -21.05 26.73 -15.94
C ASP A 455 -19.82 26.15 -16.64
N ILE A 456 -18.64 26.41 -16.09
CA ILE A 456 -17.34 26.10 -16.69
C ILE A 456 -16.48 25.36 -15.68
N ASP A 457 -15.82 24.29 -16.10
CA ASP A 457 -14.80 23.57 -15.32
C ASP A 457 -13.40 24.04 -15.72
N PRO A 458 -12.74 24.95 -14.95
CA PRO A 458 -11.43 25.48 -15.28
C PRO A 458 -10.34 24.41 -15.32
N LYS A 459 -10.46 23.37 -14.46
CA LYS A 459 -9.52 22.23 -14.43
C LYS A 459 -9.58 21.44 -15.73
N LEU A 460 -10.79 21.15 -16.23
CA LEU A 460 -10.98 20.48 -17.50
C LEU A 460 -10.46 21.32 -18.67
N LEU A 461 -10.76 22.63 -18.69
CA LEU A 461 -10.29 23.53 -19.75
C LEU A 461 -8.78 23.59 -19.81
N SER A 462 -8.09 23.78 -18.66
CA SER A 462 -6.64 23.79 -18.58
C SER A 462 -6.06 22.46 -19.05
N PHE A 463 -6.66 21.34 -18.64
CA PHE A 463 -6.22 20.02 -19.04
C PHE A 463 -6.38 19.75 -20.55
N VAL A 464 -7.53 20.10 -21.13
CA VAL A 464 -7.76 20.00 -22.58
C VAL A 464 -6.76 20.86 -23.36
N ASN A 465 -6.48 22.07 -22.87
CA ASN A 465 -5.51 22.97 -23.49
C ASN A 465 -4.10 22.33 -23.51
N GLN A 466 -3.68 21.73 -22.40
CA GLN A 466 -2.40 21.00 -22.34
C GLN A 466 -2.36 19.81 -23.33
N LEU A 467 -3.43 19.01 -23.39
CA LEU A 467 -3.50 17.87 -24.29
C LEU A 467 -3.44 18.26 -25.77
N LYS A 468 -3.94 19.46 -26.12
CA LYS A 468 -3.94 19.99 -27.50
C LYS A 468 -2.64 20.69 -27.89
N ASN A 469 -1.97 21.36 -26.95
CA ASN A 469 -0.90 22.31 -27.28
C ASN A 469 0.48 21.88 -26.77
N ASN A 470 0.57 20.94 -25.81
CA ASN A 470 1.86 20.46 -25.34
C ASN A 470 2.47 19.49 -26.36
N LYS A 471 3.59 19.90 -26.96
CA LYS A 471 4.30 19.13 -27.99
C LYS A 471 4.69 17.71 -27.56
N ASN A 472 4.96 17.51 -26.27
CA ASN A 472 5.30 16.20 -25.72
C ASN A 472 4.09 15.26 -25.65
N LEU A 473 2.86 15.82 -25.70
CA LEU A 473 1.63 15.05 -25.57
C LEU A 473 0.90 14.80 -26.90
N ILE A 474 1.07 15.66 -27.90
CA ILE A 474 0.28 15.63 -29.15
C ILE A 474 0.34 14.25 -29.81
N ASP A 475 1.54 13.73 -30.06
CA ASP A 475 1.77 12.48 -30.82
C ASP A 475 2.09 11.28 -29.90
N SER A 476 1.86 11.39 -28.61
CA SER A 476 2.19 10.34 -27.63
C SER A 476 0.96 9.51 -27.26
N LYS A 477 1.18 8.25 -26.85
CA LYS A 477 0.18 7.47 -26.14
C LYS A 477 0.04 8.05 -24.72
N LYS A 478 -1.19 8.25 -24.28
CA LYS A 478 -1.49 8.90 -23.00
C LYS A 478 -2.21 7.95 -22.07
N ILE A 479 -1.82 7.95 -20.79
CA ILE A 479 -2.53 7.27 -19.72
C ILE A 479 -2.88 8.35 -18.68
N ILE A 480 -4.16 8.48 -18.38
CA ILE A 480 -4.69 9.42 -17.40
C ILE A 480 -5.15 8.64 -16.19
N PHE A 481 -4.60 8.94 -15.01
CA PHE A 481 -5.00 8.33 -13.75
C PHE A 481 -5.93 9.27 -12.99
N THR A 482 -6.98 8.73 -12.41
CA THR A 482 -7.88 9.43 -11.50
C THR A 482 -8.36 8.48 -10.41
N GLU A 483 -8.59 8.99 -9.22
CA GLU A 483 -9.11 8.23 -8.07
C GLU A 483 -10.62 7.94 -8.19
N SER A 484 -11.35 8.75 -8.99
CA SER A 484 -12.79 8.66 -9.12
C SER A 484 -13.21 8.04 -10.45
N LYS A 485 -14.08 7.03 -10.40
CA LYS A 485 -14.72 6.44 -11.57
C LYS A 485 -15.59 7.47 -12.31
N GLU A 486 -16.32 8.28 -11.57
CA GLU A 486 -17.15 9.35 -12.15
C GLU A 486 -16.28 10.37 -12.90
N THR A 487 -15.12 10.74 -12.35
CA THR A 487 -14.17 11.60 -13.06
C THR A 487 -13.64 10.93 -14.31
N ALA A 488 -13.36 9.62 -14.28
CA ALA A 488 -12.92 8.88 -15.47
C ALA A 488 -14.00 8.88 -16.57
N GLU A 489 -15.26 8.65 -16.23
CA GLU A 489 -16.40 8.70 -17.15
C GLU A 489 -16.63 10.11 -17.70
N TYR A 490 -16.56 11.11 -16.85
CA TYR A 490 -16.65 12.51 -17.23
C TYR A 490 -15.55 12.90 -18.23
N LEU A 491 -14.30 12.59 -17.90
CA LEU A 491 -13.15 12.85 -18.77
C LEU A 491 -13.29 12.14 -20.11
N LYS A 492 -13.79 10.90 -20.15
CA LYS A 492 -14.05 10.19 -21.40
C LYS A 492 -14.96 11.02 -22.31
N ILE A 493 -16.10 11.45 -21.79
CA ILE A 493 -17.10 12.19 -22.57
C ILE A 493 -16.53 13.53 -23.06
N GLU A 494 -15.96 14.31 -22.17
CA GLU A 494 -15.48 15.66 -22.49
C GLU A 494 -14.22 15.65 -23.38
N LEU A 495 -13.28 14.74 -23.14
CA LEU A 495 -12.10 14.62 -23.95
C LEU A 495 -12.41 14.04 -25.34
N GLN A 496 -13.37 13.11 -25.49
CA GLN A 496 -13.82 12.64 -26.81
C GLN A 496 -14.38 13.78 -27.63
N LYS A 497 -15.20 14.67 -27.03
CA LYS A 497 -15.72 15.88 -27.69
C LYS A 497 -14.58 16.82 -28.10
N ALA A 498 -13.64 17.07 -27.18
CA ALA A 498 -12.60 18.07 -27.36
C ALA A 498 -11.48 17.63 -28.32
N LEU A 499 -11.07 16.36 -28.27
CA LEU A 499 -9.93 15.82 -29.01
C LEU A 499 -10.32 15.07 -30.27
N LYS A 500 -11.60 14.68 -30.40
CA LYS A 500 -12.14 13.85 -31.51
C LYS A 500 -11.36 12.52 -31.70
N GLN A 501 -10.89 11.93 -30.58
CA GLN A 501 -10.15 10.69 -30.55
C GLN A 501 -10.88 9.66 -29.66
N PRO A 502 -10.75 8.34 -29.93
CA PRO A 502 -11.31 7.32 -29.06
C PRO A 502 -10.62 7.35 -27.70
N ILE A 503 -11.39 7.29 -26.62
CA ILE A 503 -10.90 7.26 -25.24
C ILE A 503 -11.50 6.07 -24.53
N THR A 504 -10.66 5.26 -23.95
CA THR A 504 -11.03 4.06 -23.22
C THR A 504 -10.94 4.32 -21.71
N VAL A 505 -11.98 3.99 -20.98
CA VAL A 505 -11.97 4.03 -19.50
C VAL A 505 -11.77 2.62 -18.98
N PHE A 506 -10.86 2.47 -18.02
CA PHE A 506 -10.62 1.23 -17.31
C PHE A 506 -10.81 1.44 -15.80
N THR A 507 -11.71 0.68 -15.21
CA THR A 507 -12.06 0.72 -13.78
C THR A 507 -12.00 -0.68 -13.18
N GLY A 508 -12.12 -0.81 -11.86
CA GLY A 508 -12.16 -2.10 -11.17
C GLY A 508 -13.28 -3.02 -11.65
N SER A 509 -14.39 -2.46 -12.15
CA SER A 509 -15.54 -3.20 -12.71
C SER A 509 -15.44 -3.50 -14.22
N SER A 510 -14.35 -3.09 -14.88
CA SER A 510 -14.20 -3.27 -16.33
C SER A 510 -14.04 -4.74 -16.71
N HIS A 511 -14.65 -5.11 -17.85
CA HIS A 511 -14.58 -6.48 -18.38
C HIS A 511 -13.15 -6.87 -18.81
N ASN A 512 -12.81 -8.16 -18.70
CA ASN A 512 -11.47 -8.66 -19.03
C ASN A 512 -11.05 -8.41 -20.48
N SER A 513 -11.99 -8.33 -21.44
CA SER A 513 -11.68 -7.99 -22.84
C SER A 513 -11.00 -6.61 -22.97
N LEU A 514 -11.36 -5.66 -22.11
CA LEU A 514 -10.76 -4.33 -22.12
C LEU A 514 -9.30 -4.35 -21.63
N LYS A 515 -8.94 -5.28 -20.72
CA LYS A 515 -7.54 -5.50 -20.32
C LYS A 515 -6.68 -5.92 -21.52
N GLU A 516 -7.23 -6.75 -22.40
CA GLU A 516 -6.52 -7.19 -23.62
C GLU A 516 -6.30 -6.02 -24.60
N VAL A 517 -7.28 -5.13 -24.76
CA VAL A 517 -7.12 -3.91 -25.58
C VAL A 517 -6.02 -3.01 -25.01
N ILE A 518 -5.97 -2.81 -23.69
CA ILE A 518 -4.92 -2.01 -23.05
C ILE A 518 -3.56 -2.67 -23.22
N ARG A 519 -3.46 -3.99 -23.02
CA ARG A 519 -2.21 -4.72 -23.24
C ARG A 519 -1.75 -4.62 -24.70
N ALA A 520 -2.66 -4.79 -25.65
CA ALA A 520 -2.35 -4.66 -27.08
C ALA A 520 -1.77 -3.28 -27.45
N ASN A 521 -2.20 -2.23 -26.75
CA ASN A 521 -1.76 -0.87 -27.02
C ASN A 521 -0.51 -0.43 -26.25
N TYR A 522 -0.27 -0.96 -25.04
CA TYR A 522 0.75 -0.44 -24.12
C TYR A 522 1.81 -1.47 -23.70
N ASP A 523 1.57 -2.79 -23.90
CA ASP A 523 2.54 -3.82 -23.59
C ASP A 523 3.46 -4.08 -24.79
N PRO A 524 4.75 -3.75 -24.73
CA PRO A 524 5.68 -3.94 -25.85
C PRO A 524 5.92 -5.42 -26.20
N ASN A 525 5.56 -6.34 -25.31
CA ASN A 525 5.69 -7.79 -25.54
C ASN A 525 4.38 -8.44 -26.02
N TYR A 526 3.33 -7.64 -26.24
CA TYR A 526 2.07 -8.17 -26.74
C TYR A 526 2.19 -8.62 -28.20
N ASP A 527 1.52 -9.72 -28.54
CA ASP A 527 1.56 -10.29 -29.90
C ASP A 527 1.10 -9.26 -30.96
N LEU A 528 2.04 -8.84 -31.82
CA LEU A 528 1.81 -7.87 -32.89
C LEU A 528 0.68 -8.26 -33.85
N LYS A 529 0.33 -9.54 -33.97
CA LYS A 529 -0.79 -10.02 -34.77
C LYS A 529 -2.14 -9.64 -34.19
N LYS A 530 -2.23 -9.50 -32.85
CA LYS A 530 -3.45 -9.06 -32.17
C LYS A 530 -3.60 -7.53 -32.14
N GLN A 531 -2.50 -6.79 -32.25
CA GLN A 531 -2.51 -5.31 -32.29
C GLN A 531 -3.20 -4.72 -33.54
N LYS A 532 -3.39 -5.50 -34.60
CA LYS A 532 -3.93 -5.01 -35.87
C LYS A 532 -5.45 -5.11 -36.00
N ASN A 533 -6.14 -5.71 -35.00
CA ASN A 533 -7.59 -5.96 -35.05
C ASN A 533 -8.40 -5.11 -34.06
N ASP A 534 -7.77 -4.19 -33.37
CA ASP A 534 -8.36 -3.22 -32.45
C ASP A 534 -7.94 -1.79 -32.82
#